data_8547258bc7ff2a515f92628e190c3a05
#
_entry.id   8547258bc7ff2a515f92628e190c3a05
#
_cell.length_a   1.000
_cell.length_b   1.000
_cell.length_c   1.000
_cell.angle_alpha   90.00
_cell.angle_beta   90.00
_cell.angle_gamma   90.00
#
_symmetry.space_group_name_H-M   'P 1'
#
loop_
_entity.id
_entity.type
_entity.pdbx_description
1 polymer ?
#
loop_
_entity_poly.entity_id
_entity_poly.type
_entity_poly.pdbx_seq_one_letter_code
_entity_poly.pdbx_strand_id
1 'polypeptide(L)'
;MRGTEGCFAGENRGWRAVYLDIGAFRLYNIPMETNMKKRMAESIRGFRLPRYAEIPTVGLYLEQTIRYINAHLAPLGCMELTGSMVSNYVKKGLIPAPIKKQYFPEQIGYLFFVAVAKNLMSMEHIDLLISLQRSSYTLPVAYDYMCLELENQLFHRFGLKDALEDIGITESEEKTILRGLVSSAANVIYLNSYFEQMRRERME
;
A
#
# COMPACT_ATOMS: atom_id res chain seq x y z
N MET A 1 -1.57 27.35 67.58
CA MET A 1 -0.73 26.13 67.70
C MET A 1 -0.83 25.38 66.43
N ARG A 2 0.30 25.40 65.71
CA ARG A 2 0.90 24.38 64.83
C ARG A 2 -0.12 23.41 64.09
N GLY A 3 -0.41 23.45 62.87
CA GLY A 3 0.50 23.36 61.73
C GLY A 3 0.89 21.92 61.45
N THR A 4 0.31 21.25 60.41
CA THR A 4 1.03 20.23 59.66
C THR A 4 0.44 20.17 58.24
N GLU A 5 1.16 20.78 57.35
CA GLU A 5 1.04 20.58 55.93
C GLU A 5 1.52 19.16 55.60
N GLY A 6 0.64 18.35 55.01
CA GLY A 6 0.98 17.05 54.44
C GLY A 6 1.28 17.20 52.94
N CYS A 7 2.54 17.29 52.63
CA CYS A 7 3.07 17.35 51.26
C CYS A 7 2.94 15.97 50.62
N PHE A 8 2.03 15.80 49.67
CA PHE A 8 2.04 14.65 48.74
C PHE A 8 3.04 14.90 47.61
N ALA A 9 4.26 14.45 47.82
CA ALA A 9 5.26 14.34 46.79
C ALA A 9 4.91 13.12 45.92
N GLY A 10 4.22 13.34 44.80
CA GLY A 10 4.06 12.37 43.75
C GLY A 10 5.42 12.14 43.06
N GLU A 11 6.00 10.97 43.28
CA GLU A 11 7.18 10.52 42.53
C GLU A 11 6.86 10.42 41.04
N ASN A 12 7.29 11.45 40.33
CA ASN A 12 7.35 11.46 38.86
C ASN A 12 8.48 10.51 38.45
N ARG A 13 8.18 9.22 38.27
CA ARG A 13 9.13 8.27 37.66
C ARG A 13 9.30 8.67 36.23
N GLY A 14 10.24 9.59 36.03
CA GLY A 14 10.69 10.02 34.72
C GLY A 14 11.04 8.84 33.86
N TRP A 15 10.41 8.76 32.71
CA TRP A 15 10.90 7.98 31.60
C TRP A 15 12.29 8.49 31.28
N ARG A 16 13.33 7.79 31.75
CA ARG A 16 14.68 8.00 31.23
C ARG A 16 14.60 7.67 29.74
N ALA A 17 14.66 8.70 28.92
CA ALA A 17 14.96 8.52 27.52
C ALA A 17 16.27 7.74 27.46
N VAL A 18 16.19 6.48 27.04
CA VAL A 18 17.36 5.70 26.71
C VAL A 18 17.88 6.34 25.42
N TYR A 19 18.72 7.35 25.56
CA TYR A 19 19.60 7.78 24.48
C TYR A 19 20.56 6.62 24.22
N LEU A 20 20.18 5.75 23.30
CA LEU A 20 21.14 4.88 22.66
C LEU A 20 22.14 5.81 21.99
N ASP A 21 23.35 5.81 22.52
CA ASP A 21 24.50 6.47 21.90
C ASP A 21 24.75 5.79 20.55
N ILE A 22 24.12 6.33 19.50
CA ILE A 22 24.28 5.83 18.12
C ILE A 22 25.64 6.27 17.55
N GLY A 23 26.48 6.98 18.35
CA GLY A 23 27.81 7.43 17.95
C GLY A 23 28.82 6.31 17.68
N ALA A 24 28.55 5.08 18.11
CA ALA A 24 29.43 3.93 17.84
C ALA A 24 29.04 3.13 16.59
N PHE A 25 27.86 3.36 15.99
CA PHE A 25 27.57 2.85 14.66
C PHE A 25 28.33 3.72 13.66
N ARG A 26 29.57 3.31 13.39
CA ARG A 26 30.33 3.78 12.25
C ARG A 26 29.48 3.43 11.03
N LEU A 27 28.67 4.40 10.57
CA LEU A 27 28.06 4.37 9.26
C LEU A 27 29.23 4.18 8.28
N TYR A 28 29.41 2.98 7.82
CA TYR A 28 30.11 2.77 6.58
C TYR A 28 29.32 3.58 5.57
N ASN A 29 29.76 4.79 5.28
CA ASN A 29 29.33 5.59 4.15
C ASN A 29 29.71 4.80 2.90
N ILE A 30 28.85 3.88 2.52
CA ILE A 30 29.03 3.08 1.33
C ILE A 30 28.47 3.94 0.21
N PRO A 31 29.29 4.34 -0.79
CA PRO A 31 28.81 4.96 -2.03
C PRO A 31 27.72 4.14 -2.71
N MET A 32 27.63 2.86 -2.38
CA MET A 32 26.65 1.84 -2.74
C MET A 32 25.20 2.23 -2.39
N GLU A 33 24.95 2.87 -1.24
CA GLU A 33 23.59 3.22 -0.81
C GLU A 33 22.91 4.24 -1.72
N THR A 34 23.66 5.21 -2.22
CA THR A 34 23.15 6.23 -3.16
C THR A 34 22.79 5.62 -4.51
N ASN A 35 23.58 4.68 -5.01
CA ASN A 35 23.34 4.01 -6.29
C ASN A 35 22.15 3.05 -6.20
N MET A 36 22.00 2.32 -5.09
CA MET A 36 20.86 1.44 -4.83
C MET A 36 19.54 2.21 -4.78
N LYS A 37 19.46 3.31 -4.01
CA LYS A 37 18.28 4.17 -3.96
C LYS A 37 17.90 4.73 -5.32
N LYS A 38 18.90 5.11 -6.13
CA LYS A 38 18.67 5.58 -7.50
C LYS A 38 18.08 4.49 -8.38
N ARG A 39 18.60 3.25 -8.33
CA ARG A 39 18.04 2.11 -9.07
C ARG A 39 16.62 1.78 -8.64
N MET A 40 16.34 1.82 -7.33
CA MET A 40 14.99 1.64 -6.80
C MET A 40 14.03 2.71 -7.32
N ALA A 41 14.39 3.97 -7.25
CA ALA A 41 13.58 5.07 -7.78
C ALA A 41 13.32 4.90 -9.29
N GLU A 42 14.34 4.49 -10.05
CA GLU A 42 14.22 4.27 -11.48
C GLU A 42 13.26 3.12 -11.82
N SER A 43 13.21 2.05 -10.99
CA SER A 43 12.34 0.90 -11.22
C SER A 43 10.85 1.22 -11.19
N ILE A 44 10.44 2.32 -10.53
CA ILE A 44 9.04 2.74 -10.44
C ILE A 44 8.78 4.11 -11.07
N ARG A 45 9.75 4.74 -11.73
CA ARG A 45 9.64 6.11 -12.26
C ARG A 45 8.43 6.33 -13.15
N GLY A 46 8.05 5.38 -13.95
CA GLY A 46 6.90 5.44 -14.85
C GLY A 46 5.68 4.68 -14.33
N PHE A 47 5.69 4.28 -13.06
CA PHE A 47 4.58 3.49 -12.52
C PHE A 47 3.29 4.30 -12.52
N ARG A 48 2.25 3.69 -13.09
CA ARG A 48 0.90 4.22 -13.11
C ARG A 48 -0.10 3.08 -13.21
N LEU A 49 -1.13 3.10 -12.38
CA LEU A 49 -2.27 2.21 -12.53
C LEU A 49 -3.27 2.79 -13.55
N PRO A 50 -3.97 1.94 -14.31
CA PRO A 50 -5.03 2.41 -15.18
C PRO A 50 -6.13 3.05 -14.34
N ARG A 51 -6.69 4.18 -14.77
CA ARG A 51 -7.89 4.76 -14.14
C ARG A 51 -9.11 3.92 -14.48
N TYR A 52 -10.16 4.03 -13.72
CA TYR A 52 -11.35 3.19 -13.91
C TYR A 52 -11.90 3.24 -15.34
N ALA A 53 -11.93 4.42 -15.94
CA ALA A 53 -12.36 4.62 -17.33
C ALA A 53 -11.42 3.99 -18.38
N GLU A 54 -10.18 3.64 -17.99
CA GLU A 54 -9.19 3.01 -18.87
C GLU A 54 -9.21 1.47 -18.76
N ILE A 55 -9.94 0.92 -17.78
CA ILE A 55 -10.11 -0.53 -17.66
C ILE A 55 -10.92 -1.02 -18.86
N PRO A 56 -10.50 -2.13 -19.53
CA PRO A 56 -11.21 -2.66 -20.68
C PRO A 56 -12.69 -2.91 -20.40
N THR A 57 -13.58 -2.29 -21.19
CA THR A 57 -15.04 -2.51 -21.11
C THR A 57 -15.47 -3.79 -21.80
N VAL A 58 -14.61 -4.36 -22.65
CA VAL A 58 -14.79 -5.70 -23.20
C VAL A 58 -14.48 -6.72 -22.11
N GLY A 59 -15.38 -7.68 -21.88
CA GLY A 59 -15.18 -8.70 -20.87
C GLY A 59 -13.92 -9.53 -21.12
N LEU A 60 -13.08 -9.67 -20.11
CA LEU A 60 -11.85 -10.46 -20.14
C LEU A 60 -12.08 -11.83 -19.50
N TYR A 61 -11.57 -12.91 -20.10
CA TYR A 61 -11.52 -14.21 -19.44
C TYR A 61 -10.50 -14.21 -18.30
N LEU A 62 -10.62 -15.16 -17.36
CA LEU A 62 -9.80 -15.22 -16.14
C LEU A 62 -8.30 -15.01 -16.42
N GLU A 63 -7.73 -15.76 -17.33
CA GLU A 63 -6.30 -15.66 -17.66
C GLU A 63 -5.91 -14.29 -18.26
N GLN A 64 -6.80 -13.70 -19.06
CA GLN A 64 -6.59 -12.36 -19.61
C GLN A 64 -6.65 -11.30 -18.51
N THR A 65 -7.61 -11.43 -17.57
CA THR A 65 -7.76 -10.56 -16.42
C THR A 65 -6.52 -10.58 -15.53
N ILE A 66 -6.02 -11.77 -15.21
CA ILE A 66 -4.82 -11.95 -14.39
C ILE A 66 -3.62 -11.34 -15.09
N ARG A 67 -3.44 -11.62 -16.39
CA ARG A 67 -2.33 -11.05 -17.17
C ARG A 67 -2.40 -9.52 -17.21
N TYR A 68 -3.59 -8.95 -17.40
CA TYR A 68 -3.81 -7.51 -17.43
C TYR A 68 -3.41 -6.87 -16.09
N ILE A 69 -3.92 -7.41 -14.97
CA ILE A 69 -3.64 -6.86 -13.63
C ILE A 69 -2.16 -7.02 -13.28
N ASN A 70 -1.60 -8.22 -13.46
CA ASN A 70 -0.20 -8.49 -13.11
C ASN A 70 0.78 -7.67 -13.95
N ALA A 71 0.46 -7.38 -15.23
CA ALA A 71 1.29 -6.52 -16.06
C ALA A 71 1.40 -5.09 -15.48
N HIS A 72 0.30 -4.54 -14.94
CA HIS A 72 0.30 -3.22 -14.31
C HIS A 72 0.97 -3.22 -12.93
N LEU A 73 0.90 -4.34 -12.19
CA LEU A 73 1.49 -4.47 -10.86
C LEU A 73 2.94 -4.97 -10.87
N ALA A 74 3.44 -5.43 -12.03
CA ALA A 74 4.79 -5.99 -12.16
C ALA A 74 5.91 -5.09 -11.59
N PRO A 75 5.89 -3.75 -11.78
CA PRO A 75 6.91 -2.87 -11.21
C PRO A 75 6.98 -2.91 -9.68
N LEU A 76 5.89 -3.32 -9.00
CA LEU A 76 5.81 -3.39 -7.54
C LEU A 76 6.39 -4.68 -6.95
N GLY A 77 6.60 -5.72 -7.77
CA GLY A 77 7.34 -6.94 -7.44
C GLY A 77 6.70 -7.92 -6.43
N CYS A 78 5.56 -7.59 -5.82
CA CYS A 78 5.00 -8.40 -4.73
C CYS A 78 3.46 -8.52 -4.72
N MET A 79 2.80 -8.09 -5.78
CA MET A 79 1.33 -7.94 -5.81
C MET A 79 0.63 -8.92 -6.76
N GLU A 80 1.31 -9.95 -7.24
CA GLU A 80 0.76 -10.87 -8.24
C GLU A 80 -0.51 -11.59 -7.79
N LEU A 81 -1.46 -11.73 -8.71
CA LEU A 81 -2.66 -12.55 -8.60
C LEU A 81 -2.51 -13.84 -9.38
N THR A 82 -3.12 -14.90 -8.85
CA THR A 82 -3.24 -16.21 -9.52
C THR A 82 -4.70 -16.56 -9.76
N GLY A 83 -4.98 -17.49 -10.69
CA GLY A 83 -6.34 -17.96 -10.97
C GLY A 83 -7.02 -18.57 -9.75
N SER A 84 -6.27 -19.29 -8.90
CA SER A 84 -6.79 -19.84 -7.66
C SER A 84 -7.19 -18.77 -6.64
N MET A 85 -6.40 -17.68 -6.54
CA MET A 85 -6.74 -16.53 -5.69
C MET A 85 -8.04 -15.88 -6.16
N VAL A 86 -8.14 -15.53 -7.44
CA VAL A 86 -9.33 -14.90 -8.01
C VAL A 86 -10.57 -15.77 -7.82
N SER A 87 -10.46 -17.08 -8.10
CA SER A 87 -11.56 -18.03 -7.88
C SER A 87 -12.00 -18.09 -6.42
N ASN A 88 -11.05 -18.04 -5.48
CA ASN A 88 -11.36 -18.01 -4.05
C ASN A 88 -12.06 -16.70 -3.64
N TYR A 89 -11.65 -15.55 -4.19
CA TYR A 89 -12.28 -14.25 -3.91
C TYR A 89 -13.73 -14.22 -4.40
N VAL A 90 -13.99 -14.75 -5.59
CA VAL A 90 -15.37 -14.92 -6.11
C VAL A 90 -16.19 -15.87 -5.23
N LYS A 91 -15.63 -17.03 -4.88
CA LYS A 91 -16.31 -18.03 -4.06
C LYS A 91 -16.70 -17.49 -2.68
N LYS A 92 -15.86 -16.63 -2.10
CA LYS A 92 -16.11 -15.99 -0.80
C LYS A 92 -17.00 -14.74 -0.90
N GLY A 93 -17.42 -14.34 -2.09
CA GLY A 93 -18.26 -13.15 -2.31
C GLY A 93 -17.52 -11.82 -2.17
N LEU A 94 -16.19 -11.86 -2.03
CA LEU A 94 -15.39 -10.65 -1.87
C LEU A 94 -15.46 -9.74 -3.12
N ILE A 95 -15.50 -10.38 -4.29
CA ILE A 95 -15.73 -9.70 -5.56
C ILE A 95 -16.95 -10.30 -6.27
N PRO A 96 -17.69 -9.52 -7.08
CA PRO A 96 -18.82 -10.04 -7.84
C PRO A 96 -18.41 -11.17 -8.79
N ALA A 97 -19.31 -12.12 -8.99
CA ALA A 97 -19.06 -13.22 -9.91
C ALA A 97 -18.90 -12.74 -11.37
N PRO A 98 -18.03 -13.39 -12.16
CA PRO A 98 -17.90 -13.07 -13.57
C PRO A 98 -19.20 -13.34 -14.35
N ILE A 99 -19.50 -12.50 -15.35
CA ILE A 99 -20.66 -12.65 -16.23
C ILE A 99 -20.25 -13.49 -17.43
N LYS A 100 -20.88 -14.65 -17.62
CA LYS A 100 -20.52 -15.60 -18.70
C LYS A 100 -19.02 -15.93 -18.76
N LYS A 101 -18.41 -16.10 -17.58
CA LYS A 101 -16.96 -16.34 -17.38
C LYS A 101 -16.06 -15.16 -17.75
N GLN A 102 -16.58 -13.98 -17.96
CA GLN A 102 -15.84 -12.76 -18.26
C GLN A 102 -15.90 -11.77 -17.10
N TYR A 103 -14.79 -11.10 -16.87
CA TYR A 103 -14.60 -10.05 -15.88
C TYR A 103 -14.68 -8.68 -16.57
N PHE A 104 -15.41 -7.77 -15.99
CA PHE A 104 -15.67 -6.41 -16.47
C PHE A 104 -15.00 -5.39 -15.55
N PRO A 105 -15.05 -4.08 -15.84
CA PRO A 105 -14.38 -3.06 -15.03
C PRO A 105 -14.66 -3.14 -13.54
N GLU A 106 -15.87 -3.50 -13.14
CA GLU A 106 -16.22 -3.64 -11.73
C GLU A 106 -15.38 -4.72 -11.03
N GLN A 107 -15.37 -5.94 -11.57
CA GLN A 107 -14.59 -7.04 -11.00
C GLN A 107 -13.08 -6.75 -11.05
N ILE A 108 -12.61 -6.16 -12.15
CA ILE A 108 -11.20 -5.82 -12.36
C ILE A 108 -10.75 -4.74 -11.36
N GLY A 109 -11.56 -3.71 -11.12
CA GLY A 109 -11.27 -2.68 -10.12
C GLY A 109 -11.14 -3.25 -8.71
N TYR A 110 -12.07 -4.12 -8.30
CA TYR A 110 -11.95 -4.81 -7.00
C TYR A 110 -10.72 -5.74 -6.95
N LEU A 111 -10.36 -6.40 -8.04
CA LEU A 111 -9.17 -7.25 -8.07
C LEU A 111 -7.87 -6.46 -7.90
N PHE A 112 -7.75 -5.27 -8.49
CA PHE A 112 -6.63 -4.36 -8.21
C PHE A 112 -6.56 -3.98 -6.73
N PHE A 113 -7.70 -3.61 -6.14
CA PHE A 113 -7.78 -3.28 -4.72
C PHE A 113 -7.35 -4.46 -3.83
N VAL A 114 -7.89 -5.66 -4.10
CA VAL A 114 -7.53 -6.87 -3.36
C VAL A 114 -6.06 -7.23 -3.53
N ALA A 115 -5.48 -7.04 -4.72
CA ALA A 115 -4.06 -7.28 -4.96
C ALA A 115 -3.17 -6.41 -4.06
N VAL A 116 -3.54 -5.14 -3.86
CA VAL A 116 -2.83 -4.21 -2.96
C VAL A 116 -3.03 -4.60 -1.49
N ALA A 117 -4.24 -4.99 -1.09
CA ALA A 117 -4.61 -5.23 0.30
C ALA A 117 -4.23 -6.63 0.84
N LYS A 118 -4.16 -7.65 -0.02
CA LYS A 118 -4.06 -9.09 0.37
C LYS A 118 -2.86 -9.45 1.24
N ASN A 119 -1.77 -8.70 1.13
CA ASN A 119 -0.55 -8.94 1.91
C ASN A 119 -0.52 -8.15 3.24
N LEU A 120 -1.53 -7.32 3.49
CA LEU A 120 -1.60 -6.40 4.63
C LEU A 120 -2.73 -6.74 5.58
N MET A 121 -3.80 -7.34 5.08
CA MET A 121 -5.03 -7.57 5.82
C MET A 121 -5.57 -8.97 5.61
N SER A 122 -6.35 -9.45 6.58
CA SER A 122 -7.15 -10.67 6.42
C SER A 122 -8.25 -10.45 5.36
N MET A 123 -8.73 -11.54 4.78
CA MET A 123 -9.84 -11.50 3.82
C MET A 123 -11.11 -10.88 4.43
N GLU A 124 -11.34 -11.11 5.71
CA GLU A 124 -12.47 -10.55 6.46
C GLU A 124 -12.37 -9.01 6.56
N HIS A 125 -11.17 -8.48 6.87
CA HIS A 125 -10.96 -7.04 6.93
C HIS A 125 -11.04 -6.39 5.54
N ILE A 126 -10.60 -7.08 4.49
CA ILE A 126 -10.77 -6.61 3.10
C ILE A 126 -12.25 -6.52 2.73
N ASP A 127 -13.06 -7.51 3.12
CA ASP A 127 -14.51 -7.51 2.88
C ASP A 127 -15.21 -6.36 3.61
N LEU A 128 -14.87 -6.11 4.88
CA LEU A 128 -15.35 -4.96 5.63
C LEU A 128 -15.00 -3.64 4.95
N LEU A 129 -13.79 -3.51 4.43
CA LEU A 129 -13.34 -2.30 3.77
C LEU A 129 -14.04 -2.08 2.43
N ILE A 130 -14.29 -3.14 1.65
CA ILE A 130 -15.11 -3.09 0.43
C ILE A 130 -16.56 -2.69 0.76
N SER A 131 -17.11 -3.24 1.84
CA SER A 131 -18.47 -2.91 2.30
C SER A 131 -18.59 -1.45 2.71
N LEU A 132 -17.60 -0.92 3.43
CA LEU A 132 -17.50 0.48 3.80
C LEU A 132 -17.44 1.38 2.56
N GLN A 133 -16.57 1.04 1.60
CA GLN A 133 -16.46 1.77 0.33
C GLN A 133 -17.80 1.82 -0.41
N ARG A 134 -18.51 0.68 -0.53
CA ARG A 134 -19.80 0.58 -1.23
C ARG A 134 -20.87 1.47 -0.62
N SER A 135 -20.85 1.71 0.69
CA SER A 135 -21.81 2.58 1.37
C SER A 135 -21.51 4.06 1.21
N SER A 136 -20.28 4.44 0.87
CA SER A 136 -19.83 5.83 0.92
C SER A 136 -19.53 6.42 -0.47
N TYR A 137 -18.96 5.63 -1.38
CA TYR A 137 -18.48 6.11 -2.68
C TYR A 137 -18.78 5.13 -3.81
N THR A 138 -18.98 5.65 -5.02
CA THR A 138 -19.04 4.81 -6.22
C THR A 138 -17.69 4.17 -6.48
N LEU A 139 -17.66 2.97 -7.04
CA LEU A 139 -16.43 2.25 -7.31
C LEU A 139 -15.44 3.04 -8.20
N PRO A 140 -15.86 3.72 -9.29
CA PRO A 140 -14.93 4.54 -10.08
C PRO A 140 -14.19 5.58 -9.25
N VAL A 141 -14.89 6.30 -8.39
CA VAL A 141 -14.30 7.35 -7.52
C VAL A 141 -13.32 6.75 -6.52
N ALA A 142 -13.72 5.69 -5.82
CA ALA A 142 -12.88 5.04 -4.82
C ALA A 142 -11.64 4.37 -5.45
N TYR A 143 -11.80 3.76 -6.61
CA TYR A 143 -10.72 3.13 -7.35
C TYR A 143 -9.69 4.16 -7.84
N ASP A 144 -10.14 5.23 -8.48
CA ASP A 144 -9.25 6.28 -8.97
C ASP A 144 -8.51 6.99 -7.83
N TYR A 145 -9.20 7.21 -6.68
CA TYR A 145 -8.55 7.73 -5.47
C TYR A 145 -7.46 6.78 -4.96
N MET A 146 -7.74 5.47 -4.87
CA MET A 146 -6.75 4.47 -4.48
C MET A 146 -5.54 4.50 -5.41
N CYS A 147 -5.74 4.57 -6.72
CA CYS A 147 -4.66 4.62 -7.71
C CYS A 147 -3.77 5.85 -7.49
N LEU A 148 -4.38 7.03 -7.38
CA LEU A 148 -3.67 8.29 -7.17
C LEU A 148 -2.89 8.30 -5.85
N GLU A 149 -3.53 7.84 -4.76
CA GLU A 149 -2.89 7.80 -3.45
C GLU A 149 -1.73 6.80 -3.43
N LEU A 150 -1.86 5.63 -4.08
CA LEU A 150 -0.78 4.65 -4.17
C LEU A 150 0.42 5.21 -4.95
N GLU A 151 0.19 5.84 -6.09
CA GLU A 151 1.24 6.51 -6.87
C GLU A 151 1.93 7.60 -6.06
N ASN A 152 1.17 8.45 -5.37
CA ASN A 152 1.66 9.51 -4.50
C ASN A 152 2.56 8.98 -3.38
N GLN A 153 2.09 7.96 -2.64
CA GLN A 153 2.83 7.32 -1.55
C GLN A 153 4.13 6.66 -2.06
N LEU A 154 4.05 5.94 -3.18
CA LEU A 154 5.19 5.28 -3.79
C LEU A 154 6.24 6.31 -4.25
N PHE A 155 5.84 7.33 -5.00
CA PHE A 155 6.78 8.31 -5.52
C PHE A 155 7.48 9.09 -4.40
N HIS A 156 6.76 9.43 -3.33
CA HIS A 156 7.38 10.01 -2.15
C HIS A 156 8.34 9.05 -1.45
N ARG A 157 7.91 7.80 -1.21
CA ARG A 157 8.72 6.81 -0.51
C ARG A 157 10.00 6.44 -1.25
N PHE A 158 9.97 6.40 -2.58
CA PHE A 158 11.12 6.11 -3.43
C PHE A 158 11.96 7.35 -3.78
N GLY A 159 11.63 8.52 -3.24
CA GLY A 159 12.39 9.76 -3.45
C GLY A 159 12.22 10.38 -4.83
N LEU A 160 11.10 10.11 -5.51
CA LEU A 160 10.72 10.75 -6.77
C LEU A 160 9.89 12.02 -6.56
N LYS A 161 9.39 12.24 -5.34
CA LYS A 161 8.71 13.44 -4.87
C LYS A 161 9.25 13.84 -3.50
N ASP A 162 9.42 15.15 -3.27
CA ASP A 162 9.93 15.67 -1.99
C ASP A 162 8.87 15.66 -0.88
N ALA A 163 7.60 15.80 -1.22
CA ALA A 163 6.49 15.83 -0.26
C ALA A 163 5.30 15.00 -0.74
N LEU A 164 4.52 14.51 0.23
CA LEU A 164 3.21 13.91 -0.04
C LEU A 164 2.22 15.01 -0.40
N GLU A 165 1.52 14.80 -1.51
CA GLU A 165 0.37 15.64 -1.87
C GLU A 165 -0.86 15.19 -1.11
N ASP A 166 -1.73 16.14 -0.75
CA ASP A 166 -3.05 15.81 -0.23
C ASP A 166 -4.01 15.53 -1.40
N ILE A 167 -4.32 14.24 -1.59
CA ILE A 167 -5.17 13.78 -2.68
C ILE A 167 -6.63 13.80 -2.24
N GLY A 168 -7.46 14.54 -3.00
CA GLY A 168 -8.90 14.67 -2.74
C GLY A 168 -9.23 15.81 -1.78
N ILE A 169 -10.40 16.42 -2.00
CA ILE A 169 -10.80 17.68 -1.36
C ILE A 169 -11.52 17.43 -0.02
N THR A 170 -12.15 16.25 0.14
CA THR A 170 -13.02 15.96 1.28
C THR A 170 -12.30 15.06 2.28
N GLU A 171 -12.29 15.46 3.55
CA GLU A 171 -11.86 14.58 4.64
C GLU A 171 -13.03 13.66 5.03
N SER A 172 -12.75 12.35 5.11
CA SER A 172 -13.68 11.35 5.63
C SER A 172 -12.91 10.22 6.32
N GLU A 173 -13.60 9.45 7.15
CA GLU A 173 -13.03 8.31 7.84
C GLU A 173 -12.56 7.24 6.83
N GLU A 174 -13.35 6.99 5.80
CA GLU A 174 -13.04 6.04 4.72
C GLU A 174 -11.77 6.44 3.95
N LYS A 175 -11.61 7.73 3.65
CA LYS A 175 -10.39 8.27 3.04
C LYS A 175 -9.18 8.03 3.95
N THR A 176 -9.31 8.27 5.24
CA THR A 176 -8.25 8.07 6.23
C THR A 176 -7.84 6.60 6.33
N ILE A 177 -8.82 5.68 6.38
CA ILE A 177 -8.57 4.24 6.43
C ILE A 177 -7.89 3.77 5.14
N LEU A 178 -8.39 4.17 3.97
CA LEU A 178 -7.80 3.79 2.68
C LEU A 178 -6.38 4.35 2.51
N ARG A 179 -6.14 5.60 2.92
CA ARG A 179 -4.80 6.20 2.95
C ARG A 179 -3.85 5.41 3.84
N GLY A 180 -4.30 4.97 5.03
CA GLY A 180 -3.54 4.12 5.93
C GLY A 180 -3.15 2.78 5.30
N LEU A 181 -4.09 2.11 4.63
CA LEU A 181 -3.85 0.87 3.89
C LEU A 181 -2.81 1.09 2.77
N VAL A 182 -3.01 2.10 1.94
CA VAL A 182 -2.13 2.40 0.79
C VAL A 182 -0.73 2.79 1.25
N SER A 183 -0.60 3.58 2.33
CA SER A 183 0.69 3.92 2.93
C SER A 183 1.42 2.67 3.43
N SER A 184 0.70 1.74 4.06
CA SER A 184 1.26 0.45 4.49
C SER A 184 1.72 -0.39 3.30
N ALA A 185 0.94 -0.42 2.22
CA ALA A 185 1.32 -1.09 0.96
C ALA A 185 2.61 -0.50 0.39
N ALA A 186 2.70 0.82 0.29
CA ALA A 186 3.88 1.51 -0.23
C ALA A 186 5.14 1.21 0.62
N ASN A 187 5.00 1.11 1.96
CA ASN A 187 6.09 0.72 2.84
C ASN A 187 6.56 -0.72 2.57
N VAL A 188 5.65 -1.67 2.43
CA VAL A 188 5.97 -3.08 2.14
C VAL A 188 6.64 -3.20 0.77
N ILE A 189 6.12 -2.51 -0.26
CA ILE A 189 6.71 -2.49 -1.60
C ILE A 189 8.14 -1.95 -1.55
N TYR A 190 8.35 -0.82 -0.85
CA TYR A 190 9.67 -0.23 -0.69
C TYR A 190 10.66 -1.18 0.00
N LEU A 191 10.27 -1.81 1.11
CA LEU A 191 11.12 -2.75 1.84
C LEU A 191 11.47 -3.97 0.99
N ASN A 192 10.51 -4.54 0.27
CA ASN A 192 10.76 -5.65 -0.64
C ASN A 192 11.74 -5.25 -1.75
N SER A 193 11.54 -4.09 -2.37
CA SER A 193 12.47 -3.56 -3.37
C SER A 193 13.88 -3.37 -2.81
N TYR A 194 13.98 -2.83 -1.59
CA TYR A 194 15.26 -2.61 -0.90
C TYR A 194 16.00 -3.94 -0.67
N PHE A 195 15.32 -4.95 -0.11
CA PHE A 195 15.94 -6.23 0.17
C PHE A 195 16.29 -7.02 -1.10
N GLU A 196 15.51 -6.90 -2.16
CA GLU A 196 15.85 -7.49 -3.46
C GLU A 196 17.11 -6.86 -4.08
N GLN A 197 17.29 -5.54 -3.96
CA GLN A 197 18.51 -4.88 -4.42
C GLN A 197 19.71 -5.31 -3.56
N MET A 198 19.57 -5.37 -2.25
CA MET A 198 20.63 -5.88 -1.36
C MET A 198 21.04 -7.32 -1.71
N ARG A 199 20.06 -8.18 -2.05
CA ARG A 199 20.33 -9.56 -2.43
C ARG A 199 21.12 -9.65 -3.73
N ARG A 200 20.80 -8.83 -4.71
CA ARG A 200 21.53 -8.75 -5.99
C ARG A 200 22.98 -8.31 -5.79
N GLU A 201 23.20 -7.26 -5.00
CA GLU A 201 24.55 -6.75 -4.70
C GLU A 201 25.45 -7.74 -3.93
N ARG A 202 24.87 -8.70 -3.21
CA ARG A 202 25.63 -9.77 -2.54
C ARG A 202 26.01 -10.92 -3.45
N MET A 203 25.38 -11.01 -4.62
CA MET A 203 25.62 -12.09 -5.60
C MET A 203 26.58 -11.66 -6.71
N GLU A 204 26.83 -10.35 -6.86
CA GLU A 204 27.84 -9.74 -7.73
C GLU A 204 29.19 -9.64 -7.01
#